data_15f962be37c30bb800976c76d1197994
#
_entry.id   15f962be37c30bb800976c76d1197994
#
_cell.length_a   1.000
_cell.length_b   1.000
_cell.length_c   1.000
_cell.angle_alpha   90.00
_cell.angle_beta   90.00
_cell.angle_gamma   90.00
#
_symmetry.space_group_name_H-M   'P 1'
#
loop_
_entity.id
_entity.type
_entity.pdbx_description
1 polymer ?
#
loop_
_entity_poly.entity_id
_entity_poly.type
_entity_poly.pdbx_seq_one_letter_code
_entity_poly.pdbx_strand_id
1 'polypeptide(L)'
;MNKVVLFLLAIVASLTVEAQINTPAPSPAAKLIQTVGLTEVSIDYSRPSMRGRKVYGNLVPFDKLWRTGANAYTKVSFDTDVTIGGKEVKAGTYSIFTKPGASNWEVYIYTDIVGGGTPSKWEESKIAAQLTTPVYNIEMPV
;
A
#
# COMPACT_ATOMS: atom_id res chain seq x y z
N MET A 1 39.39 -30.24 -35.40
CA MET A 1 38.37 -29.96 -34.34
C MET A 1 37.14 -30.77 -34.71
N ASN A 2 36.69 -31.68 -33.83
CA ASN A 2 35.61 -32.61 -34.17
C ASN A 2 34.28 -31.86 -34.36
N LYS A 3 33.57 -32.14 -35.50
CA LYS A 3 32.28 -31.53 -35.80
C LYS A 3 31.27 -31.66 -34.66
N VAL A 4 31.37 -32.70 -33.85
CA VAL A 4 30.56 -32.95 -32.65
C VAL A 4 30.84 -31.91 -31.54
N VAL A 5 32.11 -31.51 -31.36
CA VAL A 5 32.48 -30.49 -30.35
C VAL A 5 31.95 -29.12 -30.76
N LEU A 6 31.99 -28.81 -32.07
CA LEU A 6 31.40 -27.56 -32.58
C LEU A 6 29.87 -27.51 -32.41
N PHE A 7 29.22 -28.66 -32.60
CA PHE A 7 27.76 -28.75 -32.41
C PHE A 7 27.36 -28.61 -30.92
N LEU A 8 28.12 -29.23 -30.03
CA LEU A 8 27.91 -29.08 -28.57
C LEU A 8 28.18 -27.63 -28.11
N LEU A 9 29.20 -26.97 -28.63
CA LEU A 9 29.49 -25.56 -28.34
C LEU A 9 28.35 -24.64 -28.84
N ALA A 10 27.77 -24.92 -29.99
CA ALA A 10 26.64 -24.15 -30.54
C ALA A 10 25.36 -24.33 -29.67
N ILE A 11 25.13 -25.53 -29.10
CA ILE A 11 24.00 -25.77 -28.21
C ILE A 11 24.18 -25.03 -26.89
N VAL A 12 25.38 -24.99 -26.33
CA VAL A 12 25.67 -24.26 -25.07
C VAL A 12 25.55 -22.73 -25.29
N ALA A 13 25.90 -22.23 -26.47
CA ALA A 13 25.74 -20.80 -26.81
C ALA A 13 24.29 -20.36 -27.00
N SER A 14 23.35 -21.28 -27.19
CA SER A 14 21.91 -20.98 -27.30
C SER A 14 21.18 -20.95 -25.95
N LEU A 15 21.89 -21.04 -24.81
CA LEU A 15 21.30 -20.74 -23.52
C LEU A 15 20.95 -19.25 -23.50
N THR A 16 19.67 -18.96 -23.66
CA THR A 16 19.13 -17.59 -23.62
C THR A 16 19.37 -17.02 -22.25
N VAL A 17 20.25 -16.04 -22.17
CA VAL A 17 20.36 -15.19 -20.98
C VAL A 17 19.15 -14.29 -20.98
N GLU A 18 18.15 -14.60 -20.20
CA GLU A 18 17.06 -13.66 -19.94
C GLU A 18 17.61 -12.48 -19.12
N ALA A 19 17.93 -11.41 -19.81
CA ALA A 19 18.22 -10.15 -19.14
C ALA A 19 16.91 -9.63 -18.53
N GLN A 20 16.68 -9.86 -17.24
CA GLN A 20 15.58 -9.24 -16.51
C GLN A 20 15.79 -7.73 -16.48
N ILE A 21 15.08 -7.02 -17.33
CA ILE A 21 15.01 -5.56 -17.29
C ILE A 21 14.16 -5.19 -16.07
N ASN A 22 14.82 -4.75 -15.00
CA ASN A 22 14.14 -4.31 -13.79
C ASN A 22 13.58 -2.90 -14.03
N THR A 23 12.32 -2.82 -14.42
CA THR A 23 11.64 -1.53 -14.62
C THR A 23 11.15 -0.97 -13.29
N PRO A 24 11.30 0.36 -13.06
CA PRO A 24 10.77 0.99 -11.85
C PRO A 24 9.27 0.74 -11.68
N ALA A 25 8.86 0.40 -10.48
CA ALA A 25 7.43 0.16 -10.18
C ALA A 25 6.60 1.42 -10.48
N PRO A 26 5.46 1.30 -11.17
CA PRO A 26 4.58 2.44 -11.48
C PRO A 26 4.07 3.20 -10.25
N SER A 27 4.06 2.55 -9.10
CA SER A 27 3.69 3.08 -7.79
C SER A 27 4.72 2.62 -6.78
N PRO A 28 5.90 3.28 -6.70
CA PRO A 28 6.97 2.82 -5.84
C PRO A 28 6.56 2.86 -4.38
N ALA A 29 7.00 1.83 -3.64
CA ALA A 29 6.84 1.80 -2.19
C ALA A 29 7.74 2.85 -1.52
N ALA A 30 7.29 3.37 -0.39
CA ALA A 30 8.04 4.26 0.45
C ALA A 30 7.77 3.95 1.92
N LYS A 31 8.73 4.28 2.76
CA LYS A 31 8.61 4.24 4.21
C LYS A 31 9.02 5.59 4.78
N LEU A 32 8.20 6.14 5.65
CA LEU A 32 8.50 7.30 6.47
C LEU A 32 8.68 6.84 7.90
N ILE A 33 9.72 7.31 8.58
CA ILE A 33 9.92 7.12 10.02
C ILE A 33 10.12 8.50 10.62
N GLN A 34 9.36 8.81 11.66
CA GLN A 34 9.40 10.10 12.35
C GLN A 34 9.21 9.90 13.84
N THR A 35 10.11 10.47 14.64
CA THR A 35 9.90 10.56 16.08
C THR A 35 8.98 11.74 16.39
N VAL A 36 7.90 11.50 17.10
CA VAL A 36 6.93 12.50 17.56
C VAL A 36 6.92 12.45 19.09
N GLY A 37 7.51 13.43 19.75
CA GLY A 37 7.77 13.38 21.17
C GLY A 37 8.74 12.24 21.51
N LEU A 38 8.26 11.21 22.19
CA LEU A 38 9.04 10.00 22.53
C LEU A 38 8.61 8.78 21.70
N THR A 39 7.62 8.94 20.83
CA THR A 39 7.05 7.84 20.03
C THR A 39 7.68 7.82 18.63
N GLU A 40 8.18 6.67 18.20
CA GLU A 40 8.49 6.44 16.80
C GLU A 40 7.22 6.09 16.03
N VAL A 41 6.92 6.90 15.03
CA VAL A 41 5.83 6.67 14.09
C VAL A 41 6.42 6.26 12.75
N SER A 42 6.01 5.13 12.21
CA SER A 42 6.38 4.75 10.85
C SER A 42 5.16 4.59 9.96
N ILE A 43 5.29 4.97 8.68
CA ILE A 43 4.25 4.83 7.67
C ILE A 43 4.84 4.10 6.47
N ASP A 44 4.25 2.95 6.14
CA ASP A 44 4.57 2.19 4.93
C ASP A 44 3.45 2.40 3.90
N TYR A 45 3.80 2.90 2.71
CA TYR A 45 2.83 3.27 1.69
C TYR A 45 3.38 3.16 0.27
N SER A 46 2.52 3.23 -0.72
CA SER A 46 2.93 3.33 -2.13
C SER A 46 2.49 4.66 -2.72
N ARG A 47 3.33 5.23 -3.60
CA ARG A 47 3.14 6.54 -4.22
C ARG A 47 2.66 6.42 -5.66
N PRO A 48 1.36 6.30 -5.92
CA PRO A 48 0.82 6.30 -7.27
C PRO A 48 0.95 7.68 -7.91
N SER A 49 1.34 7.72 -9.18
CA SER A 49 1.37 8.95 -9.96
C SER A 49 -0.01 9.28 -10.53
N MET A 50 -0.41 10.54 -10.46
CA MET A 50 -1.69 11.03 -10.98
C MET A 50 -1.79 10.87 -12.52
N ARG A 51 -0.70 11.10 -13.24
CA ARG A 51 -0.60 10.98 -14.71
C ARG A 51 -1.69 11.77 -15.44
N GLY A 52 -1.97 12.99 -15.00
CA GLY A 52 -2.99 13.85 -15.59
C GLY A 52 -4.45 13.43 -15.34
N ARG A 53 -4.71 12.36 -14.57
CA ARG A 53 -6.06 11.91 -14.26
C ARG A 53 -6.69 12.74 -13.14
N LYS A 54 -8.01 12.96 -13.21
CA LYS A 54 -8.76 13.46 -12.06
C LYS A 54 -8.82 12.34 -11.02
N VAL A 55 -8.24 12.57 -9.84
CA VAL A 55 -8.11 11.53 -8.80
C VAL A 55 -9.44 11.42 -8.04
N TYR A 56 -9.78 12.42 -7.26
CA TYR A 56 -10.97 12.39 -6.40
C TYR A 56 -12.25 12.66 -7.18
N GLY A 57 -13.26 11.86 -6.92
CA GLY A 57 -14.53 11.88 -7.64
C GLY A 57 -14.51 11.14 -8.99
N ASN A 58 -13.34 10.59 -9.40
CA ASN A 58 -13.21 9.80 -10.64
C ASN A 58 -12.41 8.52 -10.38
N LEU A 59 -11.06 8.58 -10.35
CA LEU A 59 -10.21 7.40 -10.10
C LEU A 59 -10.46 6.81 -8.71
N VAL A 60 -10.64 7.67 -7.74
CA VAL A 60 -11.10 7.37 -6.38
C VAL A 60 -12.49 8.02 -6.24
N PRO A 61 -13.57 7.26 -6.38
CA PRO A 61 -14.92 7.80 -6.26
C PRO A 61 -15.17 8.37 -4.87
N PHE A 62 -16.02 9.41 -4.80
CA PHE A 62 -16.48 9.91 -3.51
C PHE A 62 -17.36 8.88 -2.79
N ASP A 63 -17.38 8.94 -1.48
CA ASP A 63 -18.17 8.11 -0.57
C ASP A 63 -17.89 6.61 -0.70
N LYS A 64 -16.71 6.26 -1.25
CA LYS A 64 -16.23 4.87 -1.34
C LYS A 64 -14.98 4.68 -0.50
N LEU A 65 -14.91 3.52 0.16
CA LEU A 65 -13.75 3.15 0.95
C LEU A 65 -12.53 2.98 0.02
N TRP A 66 -11.43 3.62 0.39
CA TRP A 66 -10.18 3.57 -0.36
C TRP A 66 -9.02 3.17 0.57
N ARG A 67 -8.14 2.28 0.07
CA ARG A 67 -6.94 1.84 0.79
C ARG A 67 -5.86 2.91 0.99
N THR A 68 -6.15 4.16 0.65
CA THR A 68 -5.26 5.32 0.83
C THR A 68 -3.89 5.14 0.16
N GLY A 69 -3.90 4.71 -1.09
CA GLY A 69 -2.66 4.47 -1.85
C GLY A 69 -2.84 3.49 -3.00
N ALA A 70 -1.77 2.80 -3.35
CA ALA A 70 -1.73 1.78 -4.39
C ALA A 70 -1.00 0.52 -3.87
N ASN A 71 -1.14 -0.59 -4.57
CA ASN A 71 -0.56 -1.89 -4.20
C ASN A 71 -1.06 -2.34 -2.82
N ALA A 72 -0.15 -2.54 -1.85
CA ALA A 72 -0.51 -2.87 -0.47
C ALA A 72 -1.25 -1.71 0.23
N TYR A 73 -1.93 -2.02 1.34
CA TYR A 73 -2.54 -1.01 2.21
C TYR A 73 -1.49 -0.08 2.78
N THR A 74 -1.86 1.19 2.98
CA THR A 74 -1.05 2.09 3.80
C THR A 74 -1.13 1.64 5.24
N LYS A 75 0.03 1.48 5.88
CA LYS A 75 0.14 1.09 7.29
C LYS A 75 0.76 2.21 8.09
N VAL A 76 0.31 2.36 9.32
CA VAL A 76 0.94 3.20 10.34
C VAL A 76 1.30 2.34 11.54
N SER A 77 2.50 2.54 12.09
CA SER A 77 2.93 1.84 13.30
C SER A 77 3.35 2.85 14.35
N PHE A 78 3.01 2.54 15.60
CA PHE A 78 3.42 3.29 16.79
C PHE A 78 4.18 2.34 17.73
N ASP A 79 5.35 2.74 18.19
CA ASP A 79 6.14 1.94 19.13
C ASP A 79 5.68 2.09 20.60
N THR A 80 4.89 3.14 20.88
CA THR A 80 4.25 3.38 22.18
C THR A 80 2.77 3.68 22.02
N ASP A 81 2.00 3.63 23.09
CA ASP A 81 0.60 4.06 23.11
C ASP A 81 0.49 5.55 22.75
N VAL A 82 -0.48 5.89 21.92
CA VAL A 82 -0.70 7.26 21.44
C VAL A 82 -2.14 7.70 21.64
N THR A 83 -2.37 8.99 21.61
CA THR A 83 -3.73 9.57 21.61
C THR A 83 -3.98 10.24 20.25
N ILE A 84 -5.01 9.81 19.54
CA ILE A 84 -5.42 10.38 18.26
C ILE A 84 -6.83 10.94 18.43
N GLY A 85 -6.99 12.27 18.26
CA GLY A 85 -8.29 12.93 18.39
C GLY A 85 -8.97 12.68 19.75
N GLY A 86 -8.18 12.57 20.83
CA GLY A 86 -8.68 12.31 22.20
C GLY A 86 -8.99 10.86 22.51
N LYS A 87 -8.74 9.91 21.59
CA LYS A 87 -8.91 8.47 21.81
C LYS A 87 -7.56 7.78 21.92
N GLU A 88 -7.45 6.87 22.89
CA GLU A 88 -6.27 6.04 23.08
C GLU A 88 -6.16 4.98 21.98
N VAL A 89 -4.97 4.89 21.38
CA VAL A 89 -4.60 3.86 20.40
C VAL A 89 -3.34 3.18 20.93
N LYS A 90 -3.39 1.88 21.09
CA LYS A 90 -2.28 1.08 21.62
C LYS A 90 -1.10 1.05 20.67
N ALA A 91 0.09 0.82 21.20
CA ALA A 91 1.26 0.51 20.40
C ALA A 91 0.96 -0.65 19.44
N GLY A 92 1.41 -0.55 18.19
CA GLY A 92 1.15 -1.59 17.20
C GLY A 92 1.12 -1.05 15.78
N THR A 93 0.77 -1.95 14.86
CA THR A 93 0.63 -1.64 13.42
C THR A 93 -0.83 -1.67 13.02
N TYR A 94 -1.24 -0.66 12.27
CA TYR A 94 -2.61 -0.44 11.84
C TYR A 94 -2.66 -0.20 10.34
N SER A 95 -3.74 -0.65 9.70
CA SER A 95 -4.06 -0.34 8.31
C SER A 95 -4.90 0.94 8.25
N ILE A 96 -4.54 1.86 7.35
CA ILE A 96 -5.26 3.10 7.11
C ILE A 96 -6.15 2.95 5.88
N PHE A 97 -7.41 3.32 6.04
CA PHE A 97 -8.37 3.49 4.96
C PHE A 97 -8.97 4.88 5.04
N THR A 98 -9.38 5.41 3.91
CA THR A 98 -10.10 6.67 3.86
C THR A 98 -11.35 6.52 2.99
N LYS A 99 -12.34 7.34 3.28
CA LYS A 99 -13.53 7.50 2.45
C LYS A 99 -13.62 8.97 2.08
N PRO A 100 -13.09 9.34 0.89
CA PRO A 100 -13.11 10.71 0.44
C PRO A 100 -14.53 11.19 0.18
N GLY A 101 -14.94 12.29 0.76
CA GLY A 101 -16.15 13.03 0.40
C GLY A 101 -15.81 14.29 -0.35
N ALA A 102 -16.82 14.99 -0.86
CA ALA A 102 -16.61 16.24 -1.60
C ALA A 102 -16.17 17.40 -0.69
N SER A 103 -16.57 17.39 0.58
CA SER A 103 -16.26 18.42 1.58
C SER A 103 -15.56 17.88 2.83
N ASN A 104 -15.77 16.63 3.16
CA ASN A 104 -15.19 15.99 4.33
C ASN A 104 -14.61 14.63 3.95
N TRP A 105 -13.58 14.22 4.67
CA TRP A 105 -13.01 12.87 4.56
C TRP A 105 -13.20 12.12 5.86
N GLU A 106 -13.56 10.86 5.75
CA GLU A 106 -13.51 9.93 6.88
C GLU A 106 -12.20 9.17 6.83
N VAL A 107 -11.49 9.08 7.96
CA VAL A 107 -10.25 8.31 8.12
C VAL A 107 -10.51 7.16 9.09
N TYR A 108 -10.17 5.97 8.67
CA TYR A 108 -10.35 4.75 9.43
C TYR A 108 -9.00 4.11 9.73
N ILE A 109 -8.76 3.77 10.99
CA ILE A 109 -7.61 3.02 11.43
C ILE A 109 -8.10 1.67 11.97
N TYR A 110 -7.63 0.61 11.36
CA TYR A 110 -7.96 -0.76 11.74
C TYR A 110 -6.73 -1.49 12.24
N THR A 111 -6.89 -2.41 13.18
CA THR A 111 -5.85 -3.39 13.50
C THR A 111 -5.39 -4.07 12.22
N ASP A 112 -4.10 -4.44 12.14
CA ASP A 112 -3.54 -4.96 10.89
C ASP A 112 -4.38 -6.13 10.36
N ILE A 113 -4.77 -6.00 9.09
CA ILE A 113 -5.60 -7.01 8.43
C ILE A 113 -4.68 -8.17 8.08
N VAL A 114 -4.91 -9.30 8.73
CA VAL A 114 -4.14 -10.53 8.49
C VAL A 114 -4.29 -10.94 7.02
N GLY A 115 -3.19 -11.09 6.33
CA GLY A 115 -3.16 -11.46 4.93
C GLY A 115 -2.75 -10.33 4.00
N GLY A 116 -1.98 -9.35 4.49
CA GLY A 116 -1.46 -8.18 3.76
C GLY A 116 -0.73 -8.43 2.45
N GLY A 117 -1.17 -9.44 1.71
CA GLY A 117 -0.87 -9.60 0.30
C GLY A 117 -1.62 -8.53 -0.48
N THR A 118 -0.98 -8.00 -1.50
CA THR A 118 -1.63 -7.14 -2.48
C THR A 118 -2.76 -7.93 -3.12
N PRO A 119 -4.04 -7.62 -2.89
CA PRO A 119 -5.08 -8.21 -3.71
C PRO A 119 -4.75 -7.86 -5.15
N SER A 120 -4.63 -8.84 -6.02
CA SER A 120 -4.38 -8.61 -7.45
C SER A 120 -5.49 -7.77 -8.09
N LYS A 121 -6.62 -7.70 -7.42
CA LYS A 121 -7.73 -6.79 -7.70
C LYS A 121 -8.26 -6.26 -6.37
N TRP A 122 -8.40 -4.93 -6.29
CA TRP A 122 -9.09 -4.28 -5.19
C TRP A 122 -10.57 -4.68 -5.22
N GLU A 123 -10.96 -5.53 -4.28
CA GLU A 123 -12.36 -5.91 -4.09
C GLU A 123 -12.85 -5.29 -2.77
N GLU A 124 -13.43 -4.11 -2.87
CA GLU A 124 -13.97 -3.36 -1.71
C GLU A 124 -14.88 -4.25 -0.84
N SER A 125 -15.71 -5.08 -1.47
CA SER A 125 -16.62 -5.97 -0.78
C SER A 125 -15.92 -7.01 0.10
N LYS A 126 -14.80 -7.56 -0.33
CA LYS A 126 -14.02 -8.55 0.44
C LYS A 126 -13.31 -7.91 1.62
N ILE A 127 -12.87 -6.68 1.45
CA ILE A 127 -12.16 -5.94 2.48
C ILE A 127 -13.15 -5.35 3.47
N ALA A 128 -14.23 -4.75 3.00
CA ALA A 128 -15.29 -4.28 3.86
C ALA A 128 -15.87 -5.39 4.76
N ALA A 129 -15.93 -6.62 4.26
CA ALA A 129 -16.34 -7.77 5.06
C ALA A 129 -15.34 -8.14 6.19
N GLN A 130 -14.05 -7.77 6.04
CA GLN A 130 -13.02 -7.97 7.07
C GLN A 130 -12.93 -6.79 8.05
N LEU A 131 -13.40 -5.61 7.65
CA LEU A 131 -13.39 -4.39 8.45
C LEU A 131 -14.66 -4.33 9.29
N THR A 132 -14.66 -4.99 10.43
CA THR A 132 -15.83 -5.02 11.31
C THR A 132 -16.00 -3.73 12.09
N THR A 133 -14.90 -3.18 12.64
CA THR A 133 -14.94 -1.94 13.44
C THR A 133 -13.59 -1.23 13.36
N PRO A 134 -13.53 0.06 13.01
CA PRO A 134 -12.29 0.81 13.08
C PRO A 134 -11.89 1.01 14.54
N VAL A 135 -10.58 0.93 14.81
CA VAL A 135 -10.02 1.33 16.12
C VAL A 135 -10.24 2.83 16.32
N TYR A 136 -10.12 3.58 15.24
CA TYR A 136 -10.32 5.02 15.23
C TYR A 136 -10.97 5.48 13.90
N ASN A 137 -11.88 6.43 14.01
CA ASN A 137 -12.53 7.09 12.89
C ASN A 137 -12.61 8.60 13.18
N ILE A 138 -12.29 9.42 12.20
CA ILE A 138 -12.38 10.89 12.26
C ILE A 138 -12.89 11.45 10.93
N GLU A 139 -13.74 12.46 11.02
CA GLU A 139 -14.09 13.30 9.87
C GLU A 139 -13.13 14.49 9.81
N MET A 140 -12.57 14.73 8.63
CA MET A 140 -11.67 15.85 8.38
C MET A 140 -12.27 16.76 7.30
N PRO A 141 -12.40 18.06 7.54
CA PRO A 141 -12.77 19.00 6.50
C PRO A 141 -11.68 19.06 5.43
N VAL A 142 -12.07 19.24 4.18
CA VAL A 142 -11.18 19.31 3.00
C VAL A 142 -11.10 20.75 2.52
#